data_e61e52e6f71033d29551909e5c17282c
#
_entry.id   e61e52e6f71033d29551909e5c17282c
#
_cell.length_a   1.000
_cell.length_b   1.000
_cell.length_c   1.000
_cell.angle_alpha   90.00
_cell.angle_beta   90.00
_cell.angle_gamma   90.00
#
_symmetry.space_group_name_H-M   'P 1'
#
loop_
_entity.id
_entity.type
_entity.pdbx_description
1 polymer ?
#
loop_
_entity_poly.entity_id
_entity_poly.type
_entity_poly.pdbx_seq_one_letter_code
_entity_poly.pdbx_strand_id
1 'polypeptide(L)'
;MSENCDQNCGSCGENCSDRKEAFHDFRANPHELSRIRNVIGVVSGKGGVGKSLVTSMLAVAMKRLNFNVAVLDADVTGPSIPKAFGIREKATAGELGVYPIRSKTGIEIMSINLLLEDDTDPVVWRGPILGNTVKQFWTDVIWQDIDYMFIDMPPGTGDVPLTVFQSIAVDGIIIVTSPQELVSMIVSKAVKMAEMMNIPVFGLVENMSYFKCPDNDKEYKIFGDSHVDEIADKHGLDVLAKLPIDPKISAACDTGMIEFHEVDWFNAVAQQLAKMQA
;
A
#
# COMPACT_ATOMS: atom_id res chain seq x y z
N MET A 1 28.58 -23.80 24.40
CA MET A 1 28.83 -22.43 24.90
C MET A 1 30.28 -22.41 25.40
N SER A 2 31.13 -21.57 24.84
CA SER A 2 32.47 -21.33 25.41
C SER A 2 32.31 -20.57 26.73
N GLU A 3 33.07 -20.94 27.75
CA GLU A 3 32.99 -20.38 29.13
C GLU A 3 33.25 -18.87 29.24
N ASN A 4 33.52 -18.18 28.12
CA ASN A 4 33.85 -16.74 28.05
C ASN A 4 33.01 -15.96 27.03
N CYS A 5 31.77 -16.32 26.81
CA CYS A 5 30.91 -15.57 25.89
C CYS A 5 30.28 -14.37 26.61
N ASP A 6 30.69 -13.15 26.24
CA ASP A 6 30.15 -11.89 26.73
C ASP A 6 28.82 -11.44 26.03
N GLN A 7 28.27 -12.31 25.21
CA GLN A 7 27.06 -12.08 24.41
C GLN A 7 27.10 -10.87 23.43
N ASN A 8 28.27 -10.28 23.21
CA ASN A 8 28.46 -9.20 22.26
C ASN A 8 28.85 -9.75 20.88
N CYS A 9 27.86 -10.23 20.12
CA CYS A 9 28.04 -10.87 18.82
C CYS A 9 28.61 -9.94 17.73
N GLY A 10 28.57 -8.63 17.91
CA GLY A 10 29.04 -7.64 16.93
C GLY A 10 30.55 -7.53 16.80
N SER A 11 31.29 -7.85 17.87
CA SER A 11 32.75 -7.77 17.94
C SER A 11 33.46 -9.12 18.09
N CYS A 12 32.70 -10.24 18.15
CA CYS A 12 33.23 -11.56 18.36
C CYS A 12 33.77 -12.17 17.06
N GLY A 13 35.04 -12.58 17.03
CA GLY A 13 35.69 -13.23 15.87
C GLY A 13 35.50 -14.75 15.77
N GLU A 14 34.72 -15.39 16.66
CA GLU A 14 34.55 -16.84 16.69
C GLU A 14 33.32 -17.30 15.90
N ASN A 15 33.39 -18.49 15.27
CA ASN A 15 32.28 -19.17 14.60
C ASN A 15 31.35 -19.80 15.65
N CYS A 16 30.32 -19.08 16.08
CA CYS A 16 29.35 -19.54 17.03
C CYS A 16 28.05 -19.95 16.33
N SER A 17 27.58 -21.19 16.57
CA SER A 17 26.31 -21.69 16.04
C SER A 17 25.06 -20.93 16.55
N ASP A 18 25.22 -20.22 17.66
CA ASP A 18 24.16 -19.42 18.29
C ASP A 18 24.23 -17.93 17.88
N ARG A 19 25.06 -17.58 16.89
CA ARG A 19 25.14 -16.21 16.38
C ARG A 19 23.80 -15.84 15.78
N LYS A 20 22.96 -15.15 16.52
CA LYS A 20 21.81 -14.44 15.93
C LYS A 20 22.41 -13.39 15.00
N GLU A 21 22.19 -13.54 13.69
CA GLU A 21 22.51 -12.47 12.74
C GLU A 21 21.90 -11.19 13.30
N ALA A 22 22.70 -10.18 13.54
CA ALA A 22 22.21 -8.89 13.96
C ALA A 22 21.29 -8.42 12.82
N PHE A 23 20.01 -8.32 13.10
CA PHE A 23 19.05 -7.77 12.16
C PHE A 23 19.50 -6.33 11.91
N HIS A 24 20.19 -6.10 10.80
CA HIS A 24 20.49 -4.75 10.36
C HIS A 24 19.17 -4.10 9.99
N ASP A 25 18.73 -3.14 10.78
CA ASP A 25 17.58 -2.31 10.44
C ASP A 25 17.97 -1.40 9.27
N PHE A 26 17.51 -1.73 8.08
CA PHE A 26 17.76 -0.98 6.86
C PHE A 26 16.73 0.16 6.67
N ARG A 27 15.81 0.34 7.62
CA ARG A 27 14.78 1.36 7.53
C ARG A 27 15.40 2.75 7.51
N ALA A 28 14.99 3.54 6.53
CA ALA A 28 15.38 4.94 6.44
C ALA A 28 14.40 5.79 7.26
N ASN A 29 14.89 6.88 7.83
CA ASN A 29 14.02 7.88 8.40
C ASN A 29 13.35 8.69 7.28
N PRO A 30 12.11 9.14 7.46
CA PRO A 30 11.51 10.09 6.53
C PRO A 30 12.29 11.41 6.55
N HIS A 31 12.03 12.27 5.57
CA HIS A 31 12.62 13.61 5.54
C HIS A 31 12.46 14.32 6.89
N GLU A 32 13.47 15.05 7.36
CA GLU A 32 13.50 15.66 8.71
C GLU A 32 12.34 16.63 8.99
N LEU A 33 11.77 17.23 7.95
CA LEU A 33 10.60 18.11 8.01
C LEU A 33 9.27 17.35 7.90
N SER A 34 9.31 16.03 7.69
CA SER A 34 8.11 15.19 7.59
C SER A 34 7.65 14.71 8.96
N ARG A 35 6.34 14.62 9.15
CA ARG A 35 5.70 14.01 10.31
C ARG A 35 4.62 13.06 9.83
N ILE A 36 4.83 11.77 9.99
CA ILE A 36 3.92 10.72 9.55
C ILE A 36 3.64 9.83 10.76
N ARG A 37 2.36 9.67 11.11
CA ARG A 37 1.97 8.91 12.31
C ARG A 37 1.73 7.44 12.00
N ASN A 38 1.05 7.16 10.90
CA ASN A 38 0.63 5.81 10.55
C ASN A 38 0.92 5.54 9.08
N VAL A 39 1.61 4.44 8.81
CA VAL A 39 2.00 4.01 7.47
C VAL A 39 1.38 2.65 7.17
N ILE A 40 0.49 2.59 6.19
CA ILE A 40 -0.25 1.37 5.83
C ILE A 40 0.10 0.97 4.41
N GLY A 41 0.70 -0.21 4.24
CA GLY A 41 0.96 -0.79 2.93
C GLY A 41 -0.29 -1.45 2.35
N VAL A 42 -0.62 -1.15 1.09
CA VAL A 42 -1.68 -1.86 0.36
C VAL A 42 -1.00 -2.78 -0.64
N VAL A 43 -1.17 -4.07 -0.45
CA VAL A 43 -0.46 -5.10 -1.21
C VAL A 43 -1.42 -5.98 -1.98
N SER A 44 -0.94 -6.57 -3.06
CA SER A 44 -1.66 -7.61 -3.78
C SER A 44 -0.71 -8.67 -4.30
N GLY A 45 -1.12 -9.92 -4.30
CA GLY A 45 -0.27 -11.00 -4.79
C GLY A 45 -0.20 -11.11 -6.32
N LYS A 46 -1.06 -10.38 -7.06
CA LYS A 46 -1.05 -10.29 -8.53
C LYS A 46 -1.54 -8.92 -8.99
N GLY A 47 -1.19 -8.56 -10.23
CA GLY A 47 -1.71 -7.36 -10.88
C GLY A 47 -3.19 -7.48 -11.26
N GLY A 48 -3.86 -6.34 -11.43
CA GLY A 48 -5.24 -6.28 -11.96
C GLY A 48 -6.36 -6.57 -10.96
N VAL A 49 -6.06 -6.70 -9.67
CA VAL A 49 -7.09 -6.88 -8.61
C VAL A 49 -7.70 -5.56 -8.12
N GLY A 50 -7.24 -4.42 -8.63
CA GLY A 50 -7.71 -3.11 -8.22
C GLY A 50 -7.07 -2.57 -6.94
N LYS A 51 -5.83 -2.97 -6.64
CA LYS A 51 -5.06 -2.51 -5.48
C LYS A 51 -5.04 -0.99 -5.38
N SER A 52 -4.63 -0.28 -6.45
CA SER A 52 -4.54 1.19 -6.48
C SER A 52 -5.90 1.88 -6.32
N LEU A 53 -6.99 1.24 -6.80
CA LEU A 53 -8.35 1.68 -6.53
C LEU A 53 -8.64 1.62 -5.02
N VAL A 54 -8.36 0.48 -4.39
CA VAL A 54 -8.56 0.29 -2.94
C VAL A 54 -7.73 1.29 -2.16
N THR A 55 -6.45 1.50 -2.52
CA THR A 55 -5.58 2.50 -1.92
C THR A 55 -6.18 3.90 -2.00
N SER A 56 -6.64 4.31 -3.18
CA SER A 56 -7.28 5.61 -3.41
C SER A 56 -8.55 5.77 -2.58
N MET A 57 -9.41 4.75 -2.54
CA MET A 57 -10.66 4.79 -1.80
C MET A 57 -10.46 4.83 -0.28
N LEU A 58 -9.47 4.10 0.25
CA LEU A 58 -9.08 4.18 1.66
C LEU A 58 -8.60 5.59 2.02
N ALA A 59 -7.74 6.17 1.17
CA ALA A 59 -7.26 7.54 1.37
C ALA A 59 -8.41 8.56 1.38
N VAL A 60 -9.35 8.44 0.44
CA VAL A 60 -10.55 9.30 0.38
C VAL A 60 -11.44 9.10 1.61
N ALA A 61 -11.66 7.86 2.05
CA ALA A 61 -12.49 7.57 3.23
C ALA A 61 -11.87 8.15 4.51
N MET A 62 -10.55 8.02 4.71
CA MET A 62 -9.86 8.63 5.85
C MET A 62 -9.89 10.16 5.79
N LYS A 63 -9.74 10.74 4.58
CA LYS A 63 -9.86 12.20 4.40
C LYS A 63 -11.25 12.72 4.78
N ARG A 64 -12.32 11.97 4.47
CA ARG A 64 -13.69 12.30 4.88
C ARG A 64 -13.90 12.25 6.39
N LEU A 65 -13.10 11.49 7.12
CA LEU A 65 -13.03 11.50 8.58
C LEU A 65 -12.18 12.65 9.14
N ASN A 66 -11.77 13.61 8.30
CA ASN A 66 -10.95 14.80 8.62
C ASN A 66 -9.50 14.48 9.03
N PHE A 67 -8.95 13.35 8.67
CA PHE A 67 -7.53 13.08 8.83
C PHE A 67 -6.69 13.75 7.72
N ASN A 68 -5.44 14.06 8.03
CA ASN A 68 -4.45 14.42 7.03
C ASN A 68 -3.90 13.15 6.40
N VAL A 69 -4.09 13.01 5.10
CA VAL A 69 -3.82 11.76 4.39
C VAL A 69 -2.81 11.97 3.28
N ALA A 70 -1.92 11.00 3.13
CA ALA A 70 -0.99 10.92 2.02
C ALA A 70 -1.10 9.57 1.29
N VAL A 71 -0.76 9.59 -0.01
CA VAL A 71 -0.58 8.38 -0.82
C VAL A 71 0.79 8.41 -1.46
N LEU A 72 1.59 7.39 -1.16
CA LEU A 72 2.85 7.13 -1.83
C LEU A 72 2.62 6.01 -2.85
N ASP A 73 2.66 6.35 -4.13
CA ASP A 73 2.52 5.38 -5.22
C ASP A 73 3.89 4.73 -5.50
N ALA A 74 4.04 3.51 -4.98
CA ALA A 74 5.25 2.70 -5.14
C ALA A 74 5.14 1.72 -6.33
N ASP A 75 4.00 1.68 -7.04
CA ASP A 75 3.85 0.90 -8.27
C ASP A 75 4.43 1.66 -9.47
N VAL A 76 5.75 1.79 -9.48
CA VAL A 76 6.48 2.57 -10.49
C VAL A 76 6.27 2.03 -11.91
N THR A 77 5.88 0.76 -12.07
CA THR A 77 5.70 0.11 -13.38
C THR A 77 4.33 0.37 -14.00
N GLY A 78 3.34 0.73 -13.20
CA GLY A 78 1.97 1.00 -13.64
C GLY A 78 1.28 2.06 -12.78
N PRO A 79 1.91 3.24 -12.60
CA PRO A 79 1.41 4.24 -11.68
C PRO A 79 0.06 4.77 -12.14
N SER A 80 -0.96 4.61 -11.30
CA SER A 80 -2.35 4.95 -11.64
C SER A 80 -2.99 5.96 -10.67
N ILE A 81 -2.36 6.19 -9.54
CA ILE A 81 -2.88 7.08 -8.48
C ILE A 81 -3.09 8.52 -8.98
N PRO A 82 -2.12 9.21 -9.61
CA PRO A 82 -2.32 10.58 -10.07
C PRO A 82 -3.50 10.72 -11.03
N LYS A 83 -3.67 9.77 -11.94
CA LYS A 83 -4.79 9.75 -12.90
C LYS A 83 -6.14 9.65 -12.17
N ALA A 84 -6.28 8.76 -11.20
CA ALA A 84 -7.53 8.58 -10.44
C ALA A 84 -7.95 9.84 -9.68
N PHE A 85 -6.97 10.65 -9.21
CA PHE A 85 -7.19 11.93 -8.54
C PHE A 85 -7.25 13.13 -9.50
N GLY A 86 -7.05 12.92 -10.80
CA GLY A 86 -7.06 13.97 -11.82
C GLY A 86 -5.92 14.96 -11.70
N ILE A 87 -4.79 14.51 -11.15
CA ILE A 87 -3.56 15.30 -11.01
C ILE A 87 -2.81 15.26 -12.34
N ARG A 88 -2.46 16.45 -12.85
CA ARG A 88 -1.69 16.66 -14.08
C ARG A 88 -0.44 17.49 -13.84
N GLU A 89 -0.38 18.16 -12.70
CA GLU A 89 0.79 18.94 -12.30
C GLU A 89 1.96 18.01 -11.98
N LYS A 90 3.18 18.53 -12.18
CA LYS A 90 4.41 17.82 -11.82
C LYS A 90 4.86 18.22 -10.41
N ALA A 91 5.47 17.28 -9.69
CA ALA A 91 6.06 17.58 -8.40
C ALA A 91 7.22 18.57 -8.56
N THR A 92 7.35 19.48 -7.61
CA THR A 92 8.38 20.51 -7.64
C THR A 92 9.45 20.26 -6.60
N ALA A 93 10.71 20.37 -7.00
CA ALA A 93 11.83 20.39 -6.08
C ALA A 93 12.10 21.82 -5.61
N GLY A 94 12.19 22.00 -4.29
CA GLY A 94 12.62 23.24 -3.65
C GLY A 94 14.02 23.10 -3.06
N GLU A 95 14.50 24.13 -2.37
CA GLU A 95 15.82 24.12 -1.70
C GLU A 95 15.88 23.08 -0.54
N LEU A 96 14.74 22.75 0.06
CA LEU A 96 14.65 21.87 1.22
C LEU A 96 14.34 20.42 0.85
N GLY A 97 13.81 20.14 -0.34
CA GLY A 97 13.40 18.82 -0.77
C GLY A 97 12.31 18.85 -1.85
N VAL A 98 11.68 17.72 -2.08
CA VAL A 98 10.59 17.56 -3.05
C VAL A 98 9.24 17.73 -2.33
N TYR A 99 8.31 18.46 -2.93
CA TYR A 99 6.97 18.62 -2.37
C TYR A 99 5.98 17.69 -3.08
N PRO A 100 5.12 16.95 -2.33
CA PRO A 100 4.06 16.15 -2.93
C PRO A 100 3.00 17.08 -3.54
N ILE A 101 2.25 16.54 -4.50
CA ILE A 101 1.09 17.27 -5.06
C ILE A 101 -0.11 17.05 -4.14
N ARG A 102 -0.89 18.09 -3.94
CA ARG A 102 -2.16 18.01 -3.22
C ARG A 102 -3.32 17.80 -4.19
N SER A 103 -4.12 16.80 -3.90
CA SER A 103 -5.39 16.58 -4.60
C SER A 103 -6.41 17.70 -4.29
N LYS A 104 -7.56 17.66 -4.96
CA LYS A 104 -8.64 18.65 -4.77
C LYS A 104 -9.18 18.71 -3.33
N THR A 105 -9.16 17.61 -2.60
CA THR A 105 -9.57 17.56 -1.18
C THR A 105 -8.39 17.70 -0.21
N GLY A 106 -7.16 17.84 -0.74
CA GLY A 106 -5.95 18.05 0.06
C GLY A 106 -5.27 16.77 0.53
N ILE A 107 -5.44 15.65 -0.19
CA ILE A 107 -4.64 14.44 0.01
C ILE A 107 -3.27 14.68 -0.64
N GLU A 108 -2.18 14.44 0.08
CA GLU A 108 -0.82 14.57 -0.46
C GLU A 108 -0.45 13.31 -1.26
N ILE A 109 0.02 13.50 -2.50
CA ILE A 109 0.29 12.39 -3.42
C ILE A 109 1.68 12.54 -4.02
N MET A 110 2.44 11.43 -3.99
CA MET A 110 3.70 11.30 -4.69
C MET A 110 3.73 10.00 -5.50
N SER A 111 4.13 10.12 -6.76
CA SER A 111 4.25 9.03 -7.72
C SER A 111 5.36 9.37 -8.72
N ILE A 112 5.96 8.36 -9.34
CA ILE A 112 6.99 8.56 -10.35
C ILE A 112 6.49 9.40 -11.53
N ASN A 113 5.22 9.24 -11.93
CA ASN A 113 4.63 10.02 -13.03
C ASN A 113 4.62 11.53 -12.77
N LEU A 114 4.70 11.95 -11.52
CA LEU A 114 4.77 13.36 -11.16
C LEU A 114 6.17 13.97 -11.39
N LEU A 115 7.17 13.13 -11.66
CA LEU A 115 8.55 13.52 -11.94
C LEU A 115 8.94 13.35 -13.41
N LEU A 116 8.23 12.51 -14.17
CA LEU A 116 8.50 12.28 -15.60
C LEU A 116 8.03 13.47 -16.43
N GLU A 117 8.74 13.81 -17.50
CA GLU A 117 8.33 14.87 -18.44
C GLU A 117 7.07 14.42 -19.22
N ASP A 118 7.06 13.18 -19.69
CA ASP A 118 5.92 12.56 -20.37
C ASP A 118 5.41 11.36 -19.56
N ASP A 119 4.11 11.32 -19.27
CA ASP A 119 3.47 10.23 -18.50
C ASP A 119 3.44 8.90 -19.29
N THR A 120 3.73 8.94 -20.58
CA THR A 120 3.80 7.77 -21.47
C THR A 120 5.21 7.21 -21.62
N ASP A 121 6.21 7.88 -21.04
CA ASP A 121 7.58 7.40 -21.09
C ASP A 121 7.72 6.10 -20.31
N PRO A 122 8.25 5.03 -20.94
CA PRO A 122 8.43 3.77 -20.27
C PRO A 122 9.51 3.87 -19.20
N VAL A 123 9.15 3.58 -17.96
CA VAL A 123 10.12 3.46 -16.87
C VAL A 123 10.83 2.11 -16.99
N VAL A 124 11.93 2.07 -17.73
CA VAL A 124 12.72 0.84 -17.96
C VAL A 124 13.79 0.70 -16.88
N TRP A 125 13.36 0.56 -15.63
CA TRP A 125 14.28 0.43 -14.50
C TRP A 125 14.27 -1.00 -13.95
N ARG A 126 15.43 -1.45 -13.49
CA ARG A 126 15.56 -2.75 -12.82
C ARG A 126 15.16 -2.64 -11.34
N GLY A 127 14.77 -3.75 -10.73
CA GLY A 127 14.27 -3.82 -9.35
C GLY A 127 15.02 -2.96 -8.32
N PRO A 128 16.37 -3.00 -8.25
CA PRO A 128 17.12 -2.17 -7.29
C PRO A 128 16.94 -0.66 -7.48
N ILE A 129 16.79 -0.19 -8.74
CA ILE A 129 16.55 1.23 -9.03
C ILE A 129 15.15 1.61 -8.58
N LEU A 130 14.15 0.76 -8.84
CA LEU A 130 12.77 0.98 -8.41
C LEU A 130 12.67 1.09 -6.89
N GLY A 131 13.29 0.17 -6.15
CA GLY A 131 13.33 0.20 -4.69
C GLY A 131 13.99 1.48 -4.15
N ASN A 132 15.09 1.91 -4.77
CA ASN A 132 15.75 3.15 -4.38
C ASN A 132 14.89 4.38 -4.67
N THR A 133 14.15 4.43 -5.77
CA THR A 133 13.23 5.53 -6.08
C THR A 133 12.13 5.64 -5.02
N VAL A 134 11.51 4.52 -4.64
CA VAL A 134 10.50 4.53 -3.58
C VAL A 134 11.11 4.97 -2.24
N LYS A 135 12.35 4.54 -1.95
CA LYS A 135 13.08 5.01 -0.78
C LYS A 135 13.32 6.54 -0.84
N GLN A 136 13.66 7.10 -2.02
CA GLN A 136 13.79 8.55 -2.19
C GLN A 136 12.45 9.28 -1.98
N PHE A 137 11.32 8.72 -2.38
CA PHE A 137 10.00 9.29 -2.05
C PHE A 137 9.73 9.35 -0.56
N TRP A 138 10.36 8.48 0.21
CA TRP A 138 10.28 8.49 1.66
C TRP A 138 11.27 9.50 2.28
N THR A 139 12.52 9.56 1.79
CA THR A 139 13.60 10.35 2.40
C THR A 139 13.67 11.79 1.93
N ASP A 140 13.28 12.07 0.68
CA ASP A 140 13.51 13.37 0.02
C ASP A 140 12.23 14.19 -0.16
N VAL A 141 11.06 13.54 -0.02
CA VAL A 141 9.75 14.22 -0.09
C VAL A 141 9.37 14.74 1.29
N ILE A 142 8.94 15.99 1.34
CA ILE A 142 8.51 16.66 2.57
C ILE A 142 7.01 16.43 2.75
N TRP A 143 6.65 15.42 3.56
CA TRP A 143 5.29 15.10 3.93
C TRP A 143 4.88 15.92 5.16
N GLN A 144 3.82 16.71 5.06
CA GLN A 144 3.41 17.62 6.14
C GLN A 144 2.38 16.97 7.04
N ASP A 145 2.64 16.89 8.36
CA ASP A 145 1.69 16.45 9.42
C ASP A 145 0.64 15.42 8.98
N ILE A 146 1.10 14.26 8.50
CA ILE A 146 0.27 13.18 7.96
C ILE A 146 -0.20 12.27 9.10
N ASP A 147 -1.51 12.11 9.24
CA ASP A 147 -2.10 11.15 10.17
C ASP A 147 -2.03 9.73 9.61
N TYR A 148 -2.33 9.56 8.31
CA TYR A 148 -2.31 8.28 7.63
C TYR A 148 -1.66 8.39 6.25
N MET A 149 -0.62 7.61 6.03
CA MET A 149 -0.01 7.39 4.72
C MET A 149 -0.36 6.01 4.21
N PHE A 150 -0.92 5.94 3.00
CA PHE A 150 -1.12 4.69 2.28
C PHE A 150 -0.03 4.52 1.23
N ILE A 151 0.62 3.36 1.24
CA ILE A 151 1.61 3.02 0.22
C ILE A 151 0.96 2.05 -0.77
N ASP A 152 0.78 2.49 -2.01
CA ASP A 152 0.32 1.63 -3.10
C ASP A 152 1.48 0.79 -3.60
N MET A 153 1.57 -0.46 -3.11
CA MET A 153 2.71 -1.34 -3.34
C MET A 153 2.69 -1.91 -4.76
N PRO A 154 3.84 -2.19 -5.39
CA PRO A 154 3.86 -2.94 -6.63
C PRO A 154 3.25 -4.33 -6.44
N PRO A 155 2.62 -4.92 -7.50
CA PRO A 155 1.98 -6.22 -7.39
C PRO A 155 3.00 -7.35 -7.16
N GLY A 156 2.56 -8.39 -6.46
CA GLY A 156 3.38 -9.57 -6.18
C GLY A 156 4.13 -9.50 -4.86
N THR A 157 5.00 -10.49 -4.64
CA THR A 157 5.81 -10.68 -3.44
C THR A 157 7.30 -10.77 -3.77
N GLY A 158 7.74 -10.03 -4.79
CA GLY A 158 9.12 -10.01 -5.28
C GLY A 158 10.01 -8.99 -4.58
N ASP A 159 11.14 -8.68 -5.22
CA ASP A 159 12.21 -7.86 -4.64
C ASP A 159 11.79 -6.42 -4.32
N VAL A 160 10.92 -5.81 -5.15
CA VAL A 160 10.51 -4.41 -4.95
C VAL A 160 9.66 -4.23 -3.70
N PRO A 161 8.56 -5.01 -3.47
CA PRO A 161 7.83 -4.99 -2.20
C PRO A 161 8.73 -5.24 -0.99
N LEU A 162 9.64 -6.21 -1.07
CA LEU A 162 10.59 -6.49 0.02
C LEU A 162 11.50 -5.29 0.32
N THR A 163 12.02 -4.64 -0.73
CA THR A 163 12.87 -3.44 -0.57
C THR A 163 12.11 -2.30 0.10
N VAL A 164 10.83 -2.09 -0.26
CA VAL A 164 9.99 -1.07 0.36
C VAL A 164 9.81 -1.38 1.85
N PHE A 165 9.44 -2.61 2.21
CA PHE A 165 9.26 -3.02 3.61
C PHE A 165 10.56 -2.96 4.43
N GLN A 166 11.71 -3.19 3.79
CA GLN A 166 13.01 -3.05 4.45
C GLN A 166 13.42 -1.59 4.64
N SER A 167 12.96 -0.70 3.76
CA SER A 167 13.38 0.71 3.73
C SER A 167 12.44 1.64 4.48
N ILE A 168 11.15 1.32 4.55
CA ILE A 168 10.11 2.15 5.16
C ILE A 168 9.52 1.43 6.38
N ALA A 169 9.38 2.15 7.47
CA ALA A 169 8.68 1.64 8.65
C ALA A 169 7.18 1.60 8.38
N VAL A 170 6.66 0.41 8.07
CA VAL A 170 5.23 0.16 7.81
C VAL A 170 4.58 -0.41 9.05
N ASP A 171 3.50 0.21 9.54
CA ASP A 171 2.79 -0.19 10.75
C ASP A 171 1.88 -1.41 10.53
N GLY A 172 1.47 -1.64 9.28
CA GLY A 172 0.69 -2.81 8.90
C GLY A 172 0.33 -2.80 7.42
N ILE A 173 -0.23 -3.92 6.96
CA ILE A 173 -0.66 -4.06 5.57
C ILE A 173 -2.11 -4.47 5.44
N ILE A 174 -2.72 -4.03 4.33
CA ILE A 174 -4.02 -4.51 3.85
C ILE A 174 -3.76 -5.30 2.57
N ILE A 175 -4.27 -6.53 2.50
CA ILE A 175 -4.09 -7.40 1.33
C ILE A 175 -5.34 -7.29 0.46
N VAL A 176 -5.15 -6.90 -0.80
CA VAL A 176 -6.21 -6.79 -1.80
C VAL A 176 -6.20 -8.02 -2.70
N THR A 177 -7.37 -8.60 -2.89
CA THR A 177 -7.59 -9.80 -3.70
C THR A 177 -8.87 -9.69 -4.54
N SER A 178 -9.19 -10.73 -5.32
CA SER A 178 -10.42 -10.84 -6.12
C SER A 178 -10.88 -12.29 -6.14
N PRO A 179 -12.19 -12.61 -6.36
CA PRO A 179 -12.71 -13.99 -6.36
C PRO A 179 -12.14 -14.78 -7.54
N GLN A 180 -11.06 -15.52 -7.36
CA GLN A 180 -10.45 -16.40 -8.37
C GLN A 180 -9.76 -17.58 -7.67
N GLU A 181 -9.66 -18.73 -8.30
CA GLU A 181 -9.14 -19.98 -7.70
C GLU A 181 -7.74 -19.89 -7.04
N LEU A 182 -6.85 -19.05 -7.56
CA LEU A 182 -5.48 -18.92 -7.04
C LEU A 182 -5.35 -18.01 -5.81
N VAL A 183 -6.45 -17.44 -5.32
CA VAL A 183 -6.44 -16.44 -4.22
C VAL A 183 -5.79 -17.00 -2.95
N SER A 184 -6.09 -18.24 -2.57
CA SER A 184 -5.53 -18.86 -1.36
C SER A 184 -4.00 -18.88 -1.36
N MET A 185 -3.39 -19.27 -2.48
CA MET A 185 -1.92 -19.30 -2.61
C MET A 185 -1.32 -17.90 -2.58
N ILE A 186 -1.99 -16.95 -3.25
CA ILE A 186 -1.53 -15.57 -3.39
C ILE A 186 -1.58 -14.84 -2.05
N VAL A 187 -2.70 -14.94 -1.34
CA VAL A 187 -2.85 -14.35 0.01
C VAL A 187 -1.86 -15.00 0.98
N SER A 188 -1.71 -16.35 0.95
CA SER A 188 -0.74 -17.03 1.81
C SER A 188 0.70 -16.57 1.57
N LYS A 189 1.09 -16.23 0.34
CA LYS A 189 2.41 -15.66 0.06
C LYS A 189 2.57 -14.27 0.65
N ALA A 190 1.54 -13.41 0.51
CA ALA A 190 1.57 -12.06 1.08
C ALA A 190 1.62 -12.09 2.61
N VAL A 191 0.83 -12.96 3.25
CA VAL A 191 0.87 -13.17 4.71
C VAL A 191 2.25 -13.63 5.17
N LYS A 192 2.83 -14.65 4.52
CA LYS A 192 4.19 -15.13 4.86
C LYS A 192 5.25 -14.05 4.69
N MET A 193 5.14 -13.23 3.65
CA MET A 193 6.05 -12.10 3.46
C MET A 193 5.95 -11.10 4.61
N ALA A 194 4.73 -10.76 5.02
CA ALA A 194 4.48 -9.87 6.17
C ALA A 194 5.04 -10.46 7.47
N GLU A 195 4.81 -11.76 7.72
CA GLU A 195 5.37 -12.48 8.87
C GLU A 195 6.90 -12.44 8.87
N MET A 196 7.55 -12.71 7.74
CA MET A 196 9.01 -12.65 7.60
C MET A 196 9.57 -11.25 7.89
N MET A 197 8.82 -10.21 7.58
CA MET A 197 9.18 -8.81 7.82
C MET A 197 8.69 -8.30 9.17
N ASN A 198 8.01 -9.13 9.96
CA ASN A 198 7.39 -8.79 11.24
C ASN A 198 6.43 -7.59 11.12
N ILE A 199 5.63 -7.56 10.04
CA ILE A 199 4.64 -6.53 9.77
C ILE A 199 3.24 -7.14 9.98
N PRO A 200 2.37 -6.53 10.80
CA PRO A 200 1.02 -7.03 11.02
C PRO A 200 0.16 -6.90 9.75
N VAL A 201 -0.76 -7.86 9.56
CA VAL A 201 -1.77 -7.81 8.50
C VAL A 201 -3.07 -7.34 9.14
N PHE A 202 -3.56 -6.15 8.74
CA PHE A 202 -4.79 -5.58 9.26
C PHE A 202 -6.05 -6.27 8.74
N GLY A 203 -5.96 -6.91 7.58
CA GLY A 203 -7.04 -7.72 7.01
C GLY A 203 -7.02 -7.79 5.49
N LEU A 204 -8.08 -8.38 4.95
CA LEU A 204 -8.27 -8.65 3.53
C LEU A 204 -9.37 -7.75 2.96
N VAL A 205 -9.15 -7.23 1.75
CA VAL A 205 -10.18 -6.60 0.94
C VAL A 205 -10.36 -7.42 -0.33
N GLU A 206 -11.54 -7.97 -0.53
CA GLU A 206 -11.87 -8.64 -1.79
C GLU A 206 -12.57 -7.66 -2.73
N ASN A 207 -11.89 -7.27 -3.78
CA ASN A 207 -12.46 -6.44 -4.84
C ASN A 207 -13.11 -7.32 -5.92
N MET A 208 -14.07 -6.77 -6.65
CA MET A 208 -14.82 -7.46 -7.71
C MET A 208 -15.57 -8.72 -7.22
N SER A 209 -16.03 -8.70 -5.97
CA SER A 209 -16.72 -9.82 -5.31
C SER A 209 -18.04 -10.17 -6.01
N TYR A 210 -18.76 -9.16 -6.49
CA TYR A 210 -20.04 -9.30 -7.15
C TYR A 210 -20.34 -8.10 -8.05
N PHE A 211 -21.29 -8.27 -8.96
CA PHE A 211 -21.90 -7.20 -9.74
C PHE A 211 -23.37 -7.08 -9.35
N LYS A 212 -23.79 -5.90 -8.90
CA LYS A 212 -25.20 -5.63 -8.62
C LYS A 212 -25.86 -5.08 -9.87
N CYS A 213 -26.82 -5.83 -10.42
CA CYS A 213 -27.53 -5.45 -11.63
C CYS A 213 -28.44 -4.24 -11.34
N PRO A 214 -28.31 -3.13 -12.10
CA PRO A 214 -29.08 -1.92 -11.87
C PRO A 214 -30.60 -2.09 -12.17
N ASP A 215 -30.98 -3.08 -12.98
CA ASP A 215 -32.38 -3.26 -13.40
C ASP A 215 -33.23 -4.04 -12.39
N ASN A 216 -32.59 -4.91 -11.56
CA ASN A 216 -33.33 -5.82 -10.70
C ASN A 216 -32.67 -6.04 -9.31
N ASP A 217 -31.63 -5.27 -8.99
CA ASP A 217 -30.84 -5.34 -7.75
C ASP A 217 -30.22 -6.72 -7.42
N LYS A 218 -30.29 -7.68 -8.36
CA LYS A 218 -29.73 -9.02 -8.17
C LYS A 218 -28.22 -8.98 -8.27
N GLU A 219 -27.57 -9.69 -7.35
CA GLU A 219 -26.13 -9.85 -7.35
C GLU A 219 -25.68 -11.03 -8.21
N TYR A 220 -24.67 -10.79 -9.03
CA TYR A 220 -24.05 -11.80 -9.89
C TYR A 220 -22.58 -11.94 -9.54
N LYS A 221 -22.14 -13.15 -9.30
CA LYS A 221 -20.76 -13.50 -9.00
C LYS A 221 -20.00 -13.77 -10.31
N ILE A 222 -19.58 -12.70 -10.98
CA ILE A 222 -18.95 -12.73 -12.32
C ILE A 222 -17.68 -13.60 -12.33
N PHE A 223 -16.90 -13.55 -11.24
CA PHE A 223 -15.65 -14.31 -11.11
C PHE A 223 -15.79 -15.59 -10.26
N GLY A 224 -17.01 -16.09 -10.05
CA GLY A 224 -17.29 -17.26 -9.24
C GLY A 224 -17.56 -16.94 -7.77
N ASP A 225 -17.66 -17.99 -6.96
CA ASP A 225 -17.88 -17.85 -5.53
C ASP A 225 -16.64 -17.31 -4.81
N SER A 226 -16.89 -16.48 -3.81
CA SER A 226 -15.84 -15.95 -2.95
C SER A 226 -15.37 -17.02 -1.96
N HIS A 227 -14.05 -17.17 -1.83
CA HIS A 227 -13.42 -18.02 -0.81
C HIS A 227 -12.63 -17.19 0.21
N VAL A 228 -12.81 -15.85 0.19
CA VAL A 228 -12.01 -14.95 1.04
C VAL A 228 -12.22 -15.19 2.53
N ASP A 229 -13.45 -15.56 2.96
CA ASP A 229 -13.74 -15.83 4.36
C ASP A 229 -12.99 -17.08 4.85
N GLU A 230 -13.00 -18.17 4.07
CA GLU A 230 -12.25 -19.40 4.38
C GLU A 230 -10.74 -19.13 4.47
N ILE A 231 -10.24 -18.25 3.63
CA ILE A 231 -8.82 -17.86 3.60
C ILE A 231 -8.50 -16.99 4.81
N ALA A 232 -9.38 -16.04 5.15
CA ALA A 232 -9.26 -15.20 6.33
C ALA A 232 -9.22 -16.05 7.59
N ASP A 233 -10.17 -16.95 7.76
CA ASP A 233 -10.24 -17.88 8.89
C ASP A 233 -8.96 -18.73 9.02
N LYS A 234 -8.46 -19.26 7.91
CA LYS A 234 -7.22 -20.06 7.88
C LYS A 234 -6.01 -19.31 8.41
N HIS A 235 -5.94 -18.00 8.20
CA HIS A 235 -4.82 -17.16 8.61
C HIS A 235 -5.11 -16.32 9.85
N GLY A 236 -6.31 -16.43 10.45
CA GLY A 236 -6.73 -15.63 11.60
C GLY A 236 -6.85 -14.14 11.27
N LEU A 237 -7.30 -13.82 10.05
CA LEU A 237 -7.43 -12.45 9.54
C LEU A 237 -8.89 -12.06 9.40
N ASP A 238 -9.16 -10.75 9.44
CA ASP A 238 -10.48 -10.19 9.17
C ASP A 238 -10.67 -9.90 7.68
N VAL A 239 -11.89 -10.12 7.16
CA VAL A 239 -12.33 -9.58 5.87
C VAL A 239 -12.88 -8.18 6.10
N LEU A 240 -12.10 -7.16 5.74
CA LEU A 240 -12.45 -5.76 5.96
C LEU A 240 -13.58 -5.28 5.06
N ALA A 241 -13.57 -5.71 3.79
CA ALA A 241 -14.61 -5.36 2.82
C ALA A 241 -14.68 -6.36 1.67
N LYS A 242 -15.89 -6.51 1.10
CA LYS A 242 -16.17 -7.15 -0.20
C LYS A 242 -16.78 -6.10 -1.11
N LEU A 243 -16.06 -5.76 -2.18
CA LEU A 243 -16.41 -4.65 -3.07
C LEU A 243 -17.06 -5.15 -4.35
N PRO A 244 -18.08 -4.48 -4.85
CA PRO A 244 -18.70 -4.81 -6.12
C PRO A 244 -17.85 -4.40 -7.32
N ILE A 245 -18.18 -4.96 -8.46
CA ILE A 245 -17.83 -4.38 -9.76
C ILE A 245 -18.79 -3.20 -9.99
N ASP A 246 -18.26 -1.98 -9.90
CA ASP A 246 -19.04 -0.77 -10.16
C ASP A 246 -18.43 0.05 -11.31
N PRO A 247 -19.09 0.10 -12.49
CA PRO A 247 -18.62 0.92 -13.61
C PRO A 247 -18.49 2.41 -13.29
N LYS A 248 -19.25 2.92 -12.31
CA LYS A 248 -19.17 4.34 -11.90
C LYS A 248 -17.84 4.67 -11.25
N ILE A 249 -17.29 3.74 -10.45
CA ILE A 249 -15.96 3.92 -9.85
C ILE A 249 -14.89 3.96 -10.94
N SER A 250 -14.96 3.04 -11.91
CA SER A 250 -14.03 3.03 -13.03
C SER A 250 -14.06 4.35 -13.80
N ALA A 251 -15.26 4.84 -14.11
CA ALA A 251 -15.46 6.13 -14.76
C ALA A 251 -14.93 7.30 -13.91
N ALA A 252 -15.12 7.25 -12.59
CA ALA A 252 -14.56 8.27 -11.67
C ALA A 252 -13.03 8.28 -11.68
N CYS A 253 -12.37 7.11 -11.71
CA CYS A 253 -10.91 7.01 -11.86
C CYS A 253 -10.45 7.57 -13.22
N ASP A 254 -11.12 7.19 -14.30
CA ASP A 254 -10.73 7.64 -15.65
C ASP A 254 -10.89 9.15 -15.87
N THR A 255 -11.86 9.76 -15.18
CA THR A 255 -12.11 11.20 -15.23
C THR A 255 -11.36 11.99 -14.14
N GLY A 256 -10.62 11.32 -13.26
CA GLY A 256 -9.88 11.95 -12.15
C GLY A 256 -10.78 12.53 -11.07
N MET A 257 -11.90 11.89 -10.81
CA MET A 257 -12.95 12.34 -9.89
C MET A 257 -13.21 11.38 -8.73
N ILE A 258 -12.25 10.50 -8.42
CA ILE A 258 -12.40 9.47 -7.39
C ILE A 258 -12.76 10.05 -6.01
N GLU A 259 -12.27 11.23 -5.67
CA GLU A 259 -12.51 11.91 -4.38
C GLU A 259 -13.98 12.30 -4.17
N PHE A 260 -14.72 12.48 -5.25
CA PHE A 260 -16.12 12.92 -5.23
C PHE A 260 -17.10 11.77 -5.42
N HIS A 261 -16.58 10.56 -5.65
CA HIS A 261 -17.42 9.38 -5.76
C HIS A 261 -17.81 8.90 -4.35
N GLU A 262 -19.12 8.86 -4.07
CA GLU A 262 -19.65 8.37 -2.80
C GLU A 262 -19.63 6.84 -2.81
N VAL A 263 -18.92 6.26 -1.84
CA VAL A 263 -18.92 4.82 -1.57
C VAL A 263 -18.92 4.58 -0.08
N ASP A 264 -19.93 3.88 0.38
CA ASP A 264 -20.10 3.60 1.81
C ASP A 264 -19.26 2.43 2.30
N TRP A 265 -18.80 1.58 1.39
CA TRP A 265 -18.06 0.34 1.74
C TRP A 265 -16.78 0.57 2.53
N PHE A 266 -16.09 1.67 2.27
CA PHE A 266 -14.86 2.01 2.99
C PHE A 266 -15.07 2.81 4.26
N ASN A 267 -16.28 3.32 4.54
CA ASN A 267 -16.54 4.08 5.76
C ASN A 267 -16.34 3.22 7.00
N ALA A 268 -16.79 1.96 6.97
CA ALA A 268 -16.58 1.02 8.07
C ALA A 268 -15.09 0.66 8.23
N VAL A 269 -14.38 0.41 7.13
CA VAL A 269 -12.94 0.11 7.15
C VAL A 269 -12.15 1.29 7.69
N ALA A 270 -12.44 2.52 7.24
CA ALA A 270 -11.78 3.73 7.73
C ALA A 270 -12.01 3.94 9.24
N GLN A 271 -13.23 3.72 9.72
CA GLN A 271 -13.54 3.77 11.16
C GLN A 271 -12.81 2.69 11.97
N GLN A 272 -12.65 1.49 11.41
CA GLN A 272 -11.90 0.42 12.04
C GLN A 272 -10.41 0.77 12.12
N LEU A 273 -9.80 1.24 11.03
CA LEU A 273 -8.40 1.69 11.01
C LEU A 273 -8.16 2.83 12.01
N ALA A 274 -9.07 3.80 12.08
CA ALA A 274 -8.97 4.90 13.04
C ALA A 274 -8.99 4.44 14.50
N LYS A 275 -9.71 3.34 14.82
CA LYS A 275 -9.78 2.77 16.16
C LYS A 275 -8.58 1.89 16.52
N MET A 276 -7.96 1.24 15.55
CA MET A 276 -6.82 0.32 15.78
C MET A 276 -5.56 1.07 16.23
N GLN A 277 -5.54 2.38 15.99
CA GLN A 277 -4.35 3.20 16.22
C GLN A 277 -4.58 4.36 17.21
N ALA A 278 -5.75 4.44 17.81
CA ALA A 278 -6.07 5.34 18.91
C ALA A 278 -5.67 4.70 20.26
#